data_c6d1321f494ff752b9d75953fbaa4f6b
#
_entry.id   c6d1321f494ff752b9d75953fbaa4f6b
#
_cell.length_a   1.000
_cell.length_b   1.000
_cell.length_c   1.000
_cell.angle_alpha   90.00
_cell.angle_beta   90.00
_cell.angle_gamma   90.00
#
_symmetry.space_group_name_H-M   'P 1'
#
loop_
_entity.id
_entity.type
_entity.pdbx_description
1 polymer ?
#
loop_
_entity_poly.entity_id
_entity_poly.type
_entity_poly.pdbx_seq_one_letter_code
_entity_poly.pdbx_strand_id
1 'polypeptide(L)'
;GGASKRGILIKGSNYLEALSHVKTILFDKTGTITKGTFSVSKIEPIGMSREELLRIAAMAEAYSNHPIALSIRKEHEAPLDLDRVSETTEIAGQGVRCVIDGQVVLAGNARLMEANGIVAAMNETKTTVLHIAIDGEYRGSIEVEDTIKEDSVEAIQRIKELGVAHTVMLTGDREEVAAHIAHEAGLDEYHASLLPEGKIDFLRSYLDEAPKGEKVAFVGDGINDA
;
A
#
# COMPACT_ATOMS: atom_id res chain seq x y z
N GLY A 1 24.60 17.27 18.67
CA GLY A 1 24.27 18.36 17.78
C GLY A 1 22.78 18.67 17.75
N GLY A 2 22.38 19.75 17.05
CA GLY A 2 20.98 20.18 16.96
C GLY A 2 20.02 19.14 16.40
N ALA A 3 20.46 18.33 15.42
CA ALA A 3 19.68 17.26 14.83
C ALA A 3 19.34 16.15 15.85
N SER A 4 20.28 15.73 16.65
CA SER A 4 20.09 14.68 17.67
C SER A 4 19.06 15.08 18.73
N LYS A 5 18.95 16.36 19.05
CA LYS A 5 17.92 16.88 19.97
C LYS A 5 16.50 16.81 19.39
N ARG A 6 16.38 16.65 18.07
CA ARG A 6 15.12 16.50 17.34
C ARG A 6 14.84 15.04 16.93
N GLY A 7 15.58 14.07 17.50
CA GLY A 7 15.42 12.65 17.19
C GLY A 7 16.06 12.22 15.86
N ILE A 8 16.86 13.09 15.21
CA ILE A 8 17.48 12.78 13.92
C ILE A 8 18.92 12.32 14.14
N LEU A 9 19.22 11.06 13.74
CA LEU A 9 20.57 10.51 13.76
C LEU A 9 21.22 10.69 12.38
N ILE A 10 22.35 11.42 12.34
CA ILE A 10 23.13 11.60 11.10
C ILE A 10 24.43 10.83 11.24
N LYS A 11 24.70 9.93 10.29
CA LYS A 11 25.85 9.00 10.34
C LYS A 11 27.18 9.61 9.92
N GLY A 12 27.28 10.94 9.80
CA GLY A 12 28.52 11.65 9.48
C GLY A 12 28.28 13.08 9.01
N SER A 13 29.28 13.96 9.15
CA SER A 13 29.17 15.38 8.74
C SER A 13 29.06 15.54 7.22
N ASN A 14 29.65 14.64 6.45
CA ASN A 14 29.56 14.59 4.99
C ASN A 14 28.13 14.41 4.49
N TYR A 15 27.26 13.73 5.27
CA TYR A 15 25.85 13.59 4.92
C TYR A 15 25.07 14.89 5.13
N LEU A 16 25.44 15.72 6.10
CA LEU A 16 24.85 17.06 6.26
C LEU A 16 25.16 17.97 5.07
N GLU A 17 26.39 17.92 4.59
CA GLU A 17 26.80 18.64 3.39
C GLU A 17 26.05 18.11 2.15
N ALA A 18 25.97 16.80 1.99
CA ALA A 18 25.25 16.17 0.89
C ALA A 18 23.77 16.58 0.88
N LEU A 19 23.09 16.63 2.03
CA LEU A 19 21.70 17.04 2.14
C LEU A 19 21.46 18.48 1.63
N SER A 20 22.43 19.39 1.77
CA SER A 20 22.30 20.75 1.24
C SER A 20 22.33 20.85 -0.28
N HIS A 21 22.78 19.79 -0.96
CA HIS A 21 22.85 19.69 -2.42
C HIS A 21 21.78 18.78 -3.02
N VAL A 22 20.86 18.25 -2.21
CA VAL A 22 19.76 17.42 -2.69
C VAL A 22 18.81 18.26 -3.54
N LYS A 23 18.59 17.82 -4.77
CA LYS A 23 17.66 18.43 -5.72
C LYS A 23 16.53 17.49 -6.13
N THR A 24 16.74 16.18 -5.99
CA THR A 24 15.74 15.17 -6.28
C THR A 24 15.57 14.28 -5.05
N ILE A 25 14.33 14.04 -4.65
CA ILE A 25 13.99 13.10 -3.58
C ILE A 25 13.02 12.06 -4.12
N LEU A 26 13.41 10.79 -4.00
CA LEU A 26 12.55 9.65 -4.25
C LEU A 26 11.98 9.17 -2.91
N PHE A 27 10.69 8.93 -2.87
CA PHE A 27 9.98 8.45 -1.68
C PHE A 27 9.42 7.06 -1.94
N ASP A 28 9.60 6.14 -1.01
CA ASP A 28 8.70 4.99 -0.94
C ASP A 28 7.30 5.46 -0.53
N LYS A 29 6.26 4.74 -0.96
CA LYS A 29 4.88 5.09 -0.59
C LYS A 29 4.56 4.64 0.83
N THR A 30 4.59 3.31 1.04
CA THR A 30 4.06 2.65 2.24
C THR A 30 4.95 2.88 3.46
N GLY A 31 4.37 3.35 4.57
CA GLY A 31 5.14 3.67 5.77
C GLY A 31 5.92 4.99 5.71
N THR A 32 6.11 5.57 4.52
CA THR A 32 6.85 6.82 4.29
C THR A 32 5.93 7.99 4.03
N ILE A 33 5.26 8.05 2.87
CA ILE A 33 4.25 9.06 2.55
C ILE A 33 2.93 8.72 3.26
N THR A 34 2.61 7.43 3.32
CA THR A 34 1.44 6.90 3.98
C THR A 34 1.79 6.31 5.35
N LYS A 35 0.78 6.07 6.17
CA LYS A 35 0.95 5.48 7.51
C LYS A 35 1.36 4.01 7.47
N GLY A 36 1.21 3.33 6.31
CA GLY A 36 1.31 1.88 6.21
C GLY A 36 0.19 1.16 6.97
N THR A 37 -0.82 1.92 7.39
CA THR A 37 -2.03 1.41 8.03
C THR A 37 -3.20 1.60 7.09
N PHE A 38 -3.80 0.48 6.71
CA PHE A 38 -4.96 0.48 5.86
C PHE A 38 -6.24 0.70 6.67
N SER A 39 -7.23 1.31 6.05
CA SER A 39 -8.60 1.41 6.57
C SER A 39 -9.60 1.00 5.49
N VAL A 40 -10.70 0.40 5.91
CA VAL A 40 -11.80 0.08 5.00
C VAL A 40 -12.52 1.38 4.65
N SER A 41 -12.54 1.73 3.36
CA SER A 41 -13.20 2.93 2.84
C SER A 41 -14.60 2.65 2.31
N LYS A 42 -14.83 1.46 1.74
CA LYS A 42 -16.11 1.08 1.14
C LYS A 42 -16.35 -0.42 1.21
N ILE A 43 -17.59 -0.83 1.39
CA ILE A 43 -18.04 -2.22 1.33
C ILE A 43 -19.26 -2.30 0.42
N GLU A 44 -19.16 -3.09 -0.65
CA GLU A 44 -20.20 -3.30 -1.66
C GLU A 44 -20.64 -4.77 -1.68
N PRO A 45 -21.63 -5.16 -0.89
CA PRO A 45 -22.15 -6.53 -0.84
C PRO A 45 -23.11 -6.81 -2.01
N ILE A 46 -23.14 -8.08 -2.46
CA ILE A 46 -24.07 -8.60 -3.46
C ILE A 46 -24.79 -9.82 -2.88
N GLY A 47 -26.11 -9.68 -2.69
CA GLY A 47 -26.97 -10.75 -2.20
C GLY A 47 -26.81 -11.10 -0.71
N MET A 48 -26.14 -10.26 0.06
CA MET A 48 -25.96 -10.38 1.52
C MET A 48 -25.86 -9.01 2.19
N SER A 49 -25.80 -8.95 3.52
CA SER A 49 -25.60 -7.68 4.22
C SER A 49 -24.12 -7.25 4.21
N ARG A 50 -23.88 -5.96 4.48
CA ARG A 50 -22.55 -5.38 4.65
C ARG A 50 -21.79 -6.07 5.77
N GLU A 51 -22.45 -6.29 6.89
CA GLU A 51 -21.90 -6.92 8.09
C GLU A 51 -21.49 -8.37 7.82
N GLU A 52 -22.29 -9.08 7.02
CA GLU A 52 -22.01 -10.46 6.67
C GLU A 52 -20.82 -10.57 5.70
N LEU A 53 -20.74 -9.72 4.68
CA LEU A 53 -19.59 -9.68 3.77
C LEU A 53 -18.30 -9.36 4.54
N LEU A 54 -18.32 -8.37 5.43
CA LEU A 54 -17.18 -7.99 6.26
C LEU A 54 -16.77 -9.13 7.20
N ARG A 55 -17.72 -9.82 7.82
CA ARG A 55 -17.46 -10.97 8.69
C ARG A 55 -16.76 -12.10 7.92
N ILE A 56 -17.27 -12.45 6.73
CA ILE A 56 -16.69 -13.49 5.89
C ILE A 56 -15.28 -13.12 5.46
N ALA A 57 -15.06 -11.87 5.04
CA ALA A 57 -13.74 -11.36 4.68
C ALA A 57 -12.77 -11.43 5.86
N ALA A 58 -13.20 -11.00 7.06
CA ALA A 58 -12.39 -11.06 8.27
C ALA A 58 -12.03 -12.51 8.69
N MET A 59 -12.95 -13.46 8.51
CA MET A 59 -12.70 -14.89 8.76
C MET A 59 -11.74 -15.47 7.73
N ALA A 60 -11.89 -15.17 6.43
CA ALA A 60 -10.98 -15.61 5.39
C ALA A 60 -9.55 -15.12 5.60
N GLU A 61 -9.41 -13.87 6.04
CA GLU A 61 -8.12 -13.21 6.32
C GLU A 61 -7.62 -13.41 7.76
N ALA A 62 -8.22 -14.32 8.54
CA ALA A 62 -7.93 -14.47 9.96
C ALA A 62 -6.47 -14.83 10.27
N TYR A 63 -5.84 -15.60 9.41
CA TYR A 63 -4.46 -16.07 9.57
C TYR A 63 -3.42 -15.25 8.79
N SER A 64 -3.86 -14.27 7.99
CA SER A 64 -2.98 -13.38 7.24
C SER A 64 -2.43 -12.25 8.12
N ASN A 65 -1.13 -11.98 8.01
CA ASN A 65 -0.49 -10.82 8.65
C ASN A 65 -0.39 -9.63 7.69
N HIS A 66 -0.99 -9.72 6.51
CA HIS A 66 -0.97 -8.62 5.54
C HIS A 66 -1.69 -7.39 6.12
N PRO A 67 -1.20 -6.16 5.91
CA PRO A 67 -1.82 -4.94 6.44
C PRO A 67 -3.30 -4.78 6.07
N ILE A 68 -3.69 -5.20 4.88
CA ILE A 68 -5.11 -5.21 4.44
C ILE A 68 -5.94 -6.15 5.31
N ALA A 69 -5.44 -7.37 5.58
CA ALA A 69 -6.12 -8.34 6.44
C ALA A 69 -6.32 -7.80 7.87
N LEU A 70 -5.29 -7.13 8.40
CA LEU A 70 -5.36 -6.48 9.72
C LEU A 70 -6.44 -5.40 9.75
N SER A 71 -6.55 -4.59 8.69
CA SER A 71 -7.56 -3.52 8.61
C SER A 71 -8.99 -4.06 8.54
N ILE A 72 -9.20 -5.13 7.77
CA ILE A 72 -10.51 -5.79 7.65
C ILE A 72 -10.95 -6.40 8.99
N ARG A 73 -10.03 -7.09 9.67
CA ARG A 73 -10.32 -7.64 11.01
C ARG A 73 -10.61 -6.55 12.03
N LYS A 74 -9.89 -5.43 11.96
CA LYS A 74 -10.12 -4.28 12.84
C LYS A 74 -11.49 -3.63 12.59
N GLU A 75 -11.91 -3.51 11.34
CA GLU A 75 -13.22 -2.94 10.98
C GLU A 75 -14.37 -3.82 11.45
N HIS A 76 -14.19 -5.14 11.48
CA HIS A 76 -15.22 -6.08 11.93
C HIS A 76 -15.53 -5.96 13.42
N GLU A 77 -14.58 -5.51 14.27
CA GLU A 77 -14.67 -5.28 15.73
C GLU A 77 -15.17 -6.47 16.58
N ALA A 78 -16.04 -7.34 16.04
CA ALA A 78 -16.61 -8.45 16.77
C ALA A 78 -15.66 -9.67 16.84
N PRO A 79 -15.72 -10.50 17.89
CA PRO A 79 -14.98 -11.75 17.95
C PRO A 79 -15.31 -12.67 16.75
N LEU A 80 -14.29 -13.24 16.13
CA LEU A 80 -14.43 -14.21 15.04
C LEU A 80 -14.44 -15.62 15.61
N ASP A 81 -15.41 -16.43 15.19
CA ASP A 81 -15.46 -17.86 15.46
C ASP A 81 -14.61 -18.61 14.41
N LEU A 82 -13.34 -18.80 14.71
CA LEU A 82 -12.37 -19.41 13.80
C LEU A 82 -12.51 -20.95 13.70
N ASP A 83 -13.25 -21.59 14.58
CA ASP A 83 -13.57 -23.02 14.46
C ASP A 83 -14.42 -23.34 13.22
N ARG A 84 -15.06 -22.31 12.66
CA ARG A 84 -15.84 -22.38 11.41
C ARG A 84 -14.98 -22.28 10.15
N VAL A 85 -13.67 -21.97 10.28
CA VAL A 85 -12.72 -21.80 9.16
C VAL A 85 -11.84 -23.03 9.05
N SER A 86 -11.77 -23.61 7.86
CA SER A 86 -10.92 -24.75 7.55
C SER A 86 -10.29 -24.61 6.17
N GLU A 87 -9.35 -25.50 5.84
CA GLU A 87 -8.68 -25.61 4.53
C GLU A 87 -8.12 -24.26 4.01
N THR A 88 -7.56 -23.45 4.90
CA THR A 88 -7.00 -22.15 4.51
C THR A 88 -5.71 -22.33 3.71
N THR A 89 -5.66 -21.74 2.53
CA THR A 89 -4.51 -21.72 1.62
C THR A 89 -4.28 -20.30 1.11
N GLU A 90 -3.09 -19.77 1.36
CA GLU A 90 -2.66 -18.51 0.79
C GLU A 90 -2.15 -18.73 -0.64
N ILE A 91 -2.65 -17.92 -1.58
CA ILE A 91 -2.24 -17.92 -2.99
C ILE A 91 -1.38 -16.70 -3.22
N ALA A 92 -0.08 -16.93 -3.38
CA ALA A 92 0.92 -15.86 -3.43
C ALA A 92 0.57 -14.74 -4.42
N GLY A 93 0.51 -13.51 -3.92
CA GLY A 93 0.20 -12.30 -4.70
C GLY A 93 -1.23 -12.21 -5.22
N GLN A 94 -2.14 -13.10 -4.79
CA GLN A 94 -3.54 -13.10 -5.24
C GLN A 94 -4.55 -13.01 -4.10
N GLY A 95 -4.32 -13.68 -2.97
CA GLY A 95 -5.24 -13.71 -1.84
C GLY A 95 -5.32 -15.07 -1.15
N VAL A 96 -6.47 -15.38 -0.57
CA VAL A 96 -6.71 -16.57 0.25
C VAL A 96 -7.89 -17.37 -0.30
N ARG A 97 -7.77 -18.71 -0.26
CA ARG A 97 -8.85 -19.67 -0.40
C ARG A 97 -9.03 -20.39 0.94
N CYS A 98 -10.26 -20.46 1.43
CA CYS A 98 -10.59 -21.23 2.65
C CYS A 98 -11.99 -21.84 2.53
N VAL A 99 -12.37 -22.64 3.52
CA VAL A 99 -13.73 -23.14 3.69
C VAL A 99 -14.31 -22.54 4.97
N ILE A 100 -15.45 -21.88 4.88
CA ILE A 100 -16.18 -21.30 6.01
C ILE A 100 -17.58 -21.92 6.03
N ASP A 101 -17.96 -22.57 7.11
CA ASP A 101 -19.24 -23.29 7.25
C ASP A 101 -19.54 -24.30 6.12
N GLY A 102 -18.51 -24.95 5.60
CA GLY A 102 -18.61 -25.89 4.49
C GLY A 102 -18.69 -25.26 3.09
N GLN A 103 -18.67 -23.94 2.99
CA GLN A 103 -18.66 -23.20 1.73
C GLN A 103 -17.25 -22.78 1.36
N VAL A 104 -16.88 -22.90 0.08
CA VAL A 104 -15.60 -22.45 -0.44
C VAL A 104 -15.61 -20.93 -0.58
N VAL A 105 -14.72 -20.25 0.12
CA VAL A 105 -14.56 -18.79 0.10
C VAL A 105 -13.24 -18.43 -0.59
N LEU A 106 -13.31 -17.50 -1.53
CA LEU A 106 -12.17 -16.82 -2.13
C LEU A 106 -12.17 -15.36 -1.67
N ALA A 107 -11.06 -14.91 -1.11
CA ALA A 107 -10.83 -13.52 -0.72
C ALA A 107 -9.53 -13.05 -1.35
N GLY A 108 -9.56 -12.06 -2.26
CA GLY A 108 -8.35 -11.62 -2.93
C GLY A 108 -8.57 -10.59 -4.03
N ASN A 109 -7.53 -10.38 -4.85
CA ASN A 109 -7.58 -9.43 -5.94
C ASN A 109 -8.35 -9.98 -7.17
N ALA A 110 -8.52 -9.13 -8.19
CA ALA A 110 -9.24 -9.51 -9.42
C ALA A 110 -8.61 -10.71 -10.14
N ARG A 111 -7.28 -10.91 -10.03
CA ARG A 111 -6.60 -12.07 -10.65
C ARG A 111 -7.04 -13.40 -10.01
N LEU A 112 -7.28 -13.40 -8.70
CA LEU A 112 -7.80 -14.58 -8.00
C LEU A 112 -9.21 -14.92 -8.52
N MET A 113 -10.06 -13.93 -8.71
CA MET A 113 -11.41 -14.13 -9.25
C MET A 113 -11.36 -14.68 -10.69
N GLU A 114 -10.58 -14.05 -11.56
CA GLU A 114 -10.39 -14.45 -12.95
C GLU A 114 -9.86 -15.89 -13.08
N ALA A 115 -8.84 -16.24 -12.27
CA ALA A 115 -8.25 -17.59 -12.27
C ALA A 115 -9.26 -18.69 -11.88
N ASN A 116 -10.35 -18.31 -11.18
CA ASN A 116 -11.44 -19.22 -10.82
C ASN A 116 -12.70 -19.04 -11.69
N GLY A 117 -12.61 -18.30 -12.80
CA GLY A 117 -13.72 -18.08 -13.73
C GLY A 117 -14.83 -17.18 -13.19
N ILE A 118 -14.53 -16.37 -12.18
CA ILE A 118 -15.48 -15.47 -11.52
C ILE A 118 -15.33 -14.08 -12.11
N VAL A 119 -16.42 -13.51 -12.62
CA VAL A 119 -16.44 -12.12 -13.10
C VAL A 119 -16.63 -11.20 -11.90
N ALA A 120 -15.55 -10.57 -11.45
CA ALA A 120 -15.62 -9.52 -10.45
C ALA A 120 -16.16 -8.22 -11.08
N ALA A 121 -16.91 -7.44 -10.30
CA ALA A 121 -17.27 -6.10 -10.75
C ALA A 121 -15.98 -5.27 -10.89
N MET A 122 -15.61 -4.96 -12.12
CA MET A 122 -14.46 -4.10 -12.43
C MET A 122 -14.90 -2.65 -12.25
N ASN A 123 -14.80 -2.14 -11.03
CA ASN A 123 -14.88 -0.71 -10.82
C ASN A 123 -13.47 -0.13 -11.02
N GLU A 124 -13.34 0.93 -11.82
CA GLU A 124 -12.13 1.76 -11.87
C GLU A 124 -12.00 2.48 -10.51
N THR A 125 -11.42 1.78 -9.52
CA THR A 125 -11.24 2.35 -8.19
C THR A 125 -9.79 2.79 -8.03
N LYS A 126 -9.62 3.95 -7.39
CA LYS A 126 -8.31 4.49 -7.00
C LYS A 126 -7.76 3.83 -5.73
N THR A 127 -8.37 2.73 -5.30
CA THR A 127 -8.12 2.05 -4.04
C THR A 127 -7.73 0.58 -4.25
N THR A 128 -7.18 -0.03 -3.23
CA THR A 128 -6.97 -1.49 -3.23
C THR A 128 -8.29 -2.18 -2.93
N VAL A 129 -8.66 -3.16 -3.75
CA VAL A 129 -9.93 -3.88 -3.63
C VAL A 129 -9.70 -5.34 -3.24
N LEU A 130 -10.33 -5.78 -2.16
CA LEU A 130 -10.51 -7.18 -1.83
C LEU A 130 -11.86 -7.65 -2.36
N HIS A 131 -11.83 -8.59 -3.31
CA HIS A 131 -13.02 -9.25 -3.84
C HIS A 131 -13.33 -10.50 -3.05
N ILE A 132 -14.62 -10.78 -2.84
CA ILE A 132 -15.11 -11.97 -2.14
C ILE A 132 -16.01 -12.77 -3.06
N ALA A 133 -15.76 -14.09 -3.13
CA ALA A 133 -16.64 -15.04 -3.78
C ALA A 133 -16.90 -16.25 -2.88
N ILE A 134 -18.10 -16.82 -2.96
CA ILE A 134 -18.53 -17.99 -2.17
C ILE A 134 -19.12 -19.02 -3.14
N ASP A 135 -18.60 -20.24 -3.08
CA ASP A 135 -19.02 -21.36 -3.94
C ASP A 135 -19.05 -21.00 -5.45
N GLY A 136 -18.06 -20.20 -5.89
CA GLY A 136 -17.92 -19.75 -7.27
C GLY A 136 -18.79 -18.57 -7.67
N GLU A 137 -19.61 -18.02 -6.76
CA GLU A 137 -20.43 -16.85 -7.01
C GLU A 137 -19.80 -15.58 -6.38
N TYR A 138 -19.70 -14.51 -7.16
CA TYR A 138 -19.22 -13.21 -6.66
C TYR A 138 -20.20 -12.61 -5.66
N ARG A 139 -19.68 -12.24 -4.47
CA ARG A 139 -20.50 -11.74 -3.34
C ARG A 139 -20.22 -10.30 -2.97
N GLY A 140 -19.24 -9.68 -3.58
CA GLY A 140 -18.96 -8.26 -3.38
C GLY A 140 -17.51 -7.92 -3.22
N SER A 141 -17.26 -6.68 -2.83
CA SER A 141 -15.91 -6.14 -2.65
C SER A 141 -15.80 -5.25 -1.41
N ILE A 142 -14.58 -5.17 -0.91
CA ILE A 142 -14.17 -4.26 0.18
C ILE A 142 -13.01 -3.43 -0.36
N GLU A 143 -13.21 -2.11 -0.41
CA GLU A 143 -12.16 -1.17 -0.77
C GLU A 143 -11.36 -0.78 0.48
N VAL A 144 -10.04 -0.79 0.34
CA VAL A 144 -9.11 -0.52 1.43
C VAL A 144 -8.10 0.52 0.97
N GLU A 145 -7.92 1.55 1.76
CA GLU A 145 -7.04 2.67 1.46
C GLU A 145 -5.90 2.76 2.49
N ASP A 146 -4.70 3.01 2.00
CA ASP A 146 -3.58 3.39 2.84
C ASP A 146 -3.63 4.91 3.07
N THR A 147 -3.66 5.31 4.32
CA THR A 147 -3.87 6.71 4.69
C THR A 147 -2.57 7.51 4.58
N ILE A 148 -2.59 8.63 3.87
CA ILE A 148 -1.49 9.60 3.86
C ILE A 148 -1.26 10.11 5.27
N LYS A 149 0.01 10.23 5.69
CA LYS A 149 0.35 10.84 6.99
C LYS A 149 -0.06 12.31 6.99
N GLU A 150 -0.57 12.79 8.12
CA GLU A 150 -1.08 14.16 8.27
C GLU A 150 -0.05 15.23 7.95
N ASP A 151 1.23 14.94 8.21
CA ASP A 151 2.35 15.84 8.00
C ASP A 151 3.05 15.65 6.64
N SER A 152 2.71 14.63 5.84
CA SER A 152 3.39 14.35 4.57
C SER A 152 3.21 15.46 3.55
N VAL A 153 1.99 15.96 3.38
CA VAL A 153 1.68 17.03 2.41
C VAL A 153 2.47 18.30 2.76
N GLU A 154 2.43 18.72 4.03
CA GLU A 154 3.18 19.90 4.51
C GLU A 154 4.69 19.66 4.36
N ALA A 155 5.20 18.47 4.70
CA ALA A 155 6.61 18.14 4.59
C ALA A 155 7.10 18.22 3.14
N ILE A 156 6.35 17.69 2.18
CA ILE A 156 6.68 17.73 0.74
C ILE A 156 6.69 19.17 0.25
N GLN A 157 5.68 19.97 0.62
CA GLN A 157 5.64 21.38 0.27
C GLN A 157 6.88 22.15 0.81
N ARG A 158 7.22 21.94 2.07
CA ARG A 158 8.39 22.60 2.70
C ARG A 158 9.71 22.18 2.07
N ILE A 159 9.85 20.90 1.66
CA ILE A 159 11.03 20.41 0.95
C ILE A 159 11.20 21.15 -0.38
N LYS A 160 10.12 21.37 -1.13
CA LYS A 160 10.13 22.15 -2.38
C LYS A 160 10.50 23.62 -2.14
N GLU A 161 9.95 24.25 -1.10
CA GLU A 161 10.30 25.62 -0.71
C GLU A 161 11.79 25.77 -0.32
N LEU A 162 12.41 24.71 0.21
CA LEU A 162 13.84 24.66 0.52
C LEU A 162 14.73 24.41 -0.70
N GLY A 163 14.14 24.29 -1.89
CA GLY A 163 14.87 24.24 -3.16
C GLY A 163 15.15 22.85 -3.71
N VAL A 164 14.42 21.82 -3.22
CA VAL A 164 14.32 20.53 -3.92
C VAL A 164 13.49 20.75 -5.18
N ALA A 165 14.07 20.40 -6.32
CA ALA A 165 13.47 20.67 -7.63
C ALA A 165 12.51 19.57 -8.07
N HIS A 166 12.70 18.34 -7.58
CA HIS A 166 11.94 17.18 -8.07
C HIS A 166 11.65 16.20 -6.93
N THR A 167 10.37 15.83 -6.80
CA THR A 167 9.87 14.87 -5.80
C THR A 167 9.14 13.73 -6.50
N VAL A 168 9.59 12.50 -6.27
CA VAL A 168 9.16 11.29 -7.00
C VAL A 168 8.69 10.24 -6.02
N MET A 169 7.59 9.54 -6.31
CA MET A 169 7.15 8.39 -5.54
C MET A 169 7.42 7.08 -6.29
N LEU A 170 7.95 6.09 -5.60
CA LEU A 170 8.12 4.72 -6.10
C LEU A 170 7.18 3.79 -5.34
N THR A 171 6.34 3.02 -6.05
CA THR A 171 5.40 2.10 -5.42
C THR A 171 5.14 0.83 -6.23
N GLY A 172 4.85 -0.26 -5.53
CA GLY A 172 4.35 -1.50 -6.14
C GLY A 172 2.86 -1.47 -6.47
N ASP A 173 2.13 -0.43 -6.06
CA ASP A 173 0.70 -0.31 -6.31
C ASP A 173 0.38 -0.07 -7.79
N ARG A 174 -0.90 -0.28 -8.13
CA ARG A 174 -1.39 0.00 -9.48
C ARG A 174 -1.37 1.49 -9.80
N GLU A 175 -1.37 1.80 -11.09
CA GLU A 175 -1.28 3.16 -11.64
C GLU A 175 -2.30 4.12 -11.01
N GLU A 176 -3.56 3.71 -10.90
CA GLU A 176 -4.65 4.56 -10.42
C GLU A 176 -4.48 4.95 -8.94
N VAL A 177 -4.00 4.01 -8.12
CA VAL A 177 -3.72 4.24 -6.69
C VAL A 177 -2.51 5.17 -6.55
N ALA A 178 -1.45 4.91 -7.30
CA ALA A 178 -0.23 5.72 -7.27
C ALA A 178 -0.49 7.16 -7.70
N ALA A 179 -1.23 7.35 -8.81
CA ALA A 179 -1.61 8.67 -9.31
C ALA A 179 -2.40 9.47 -8.26
N HIS A 180 -3.36 8.82 -7.59
CA HIS A 180 -4.16 9.48 -6.57
C HIS A 180 -3.30 9.96 -5.38
N ILE A 181 -2.48 9.07 -4.82
CA ILE A 181 -1.60 9.39 -3.68
C ILE A 181 -0.58 10.46 -4.05
N ALA A 182 0.05 10.38 -5.23
CA ALA A 182 1.02 11.37 -5.69
C ALA A 182 0.39 12.76 -5.84
N HIS A 183 -0.80 12.82 -6.42
CA HIS A 183 -1.54 14.08 -6.58
C HIS A 183 -1.93 14.67 -5.21
N GLU A 184 -2.48 13.86 -4.30
CA GLU A 184 -2.90 14.31 -2.97
C GLU A 184 -1.71 14.75 -2.10
N ALA A 185 -0.58 14.03 -2.17
CA ALA A 185 0.65 14.39 -1.48
C ALA A 185 1.39 15.58 -2.11
N GLY A 186 1.01 16.02 -3.31
CA GLY A 186 1.65 17.13 -4.01
C GLY A 186 3.02 16.79 -4.60
N LEU A 187 3.25 15.53 -5.00
CA LEU A 187 4.47 15.07 -5.65
C LEU A 187 4.48 15.45 -7.15
N ASP A 188 5.69 15.55 -7.73
CA ASP A 188 5.85 15.94 -9.12
C ASP A 188 5.72 14.76 -10.08
N GLU A 189 6.14 13.56 -9.62
CA GLU A 189 6.18 12.34 -10.42
C GLU A 189 5.93 11.10 -9.57
N TYR A 190 5.51 10.01 -10.19
CA TYR A 190 5.39 8.71 -9.57
C TYR A 190 5.68 7.58 -10.57
N HIS A 191 6.14 6.45 -10.05
CA HIS A 191 6.29 5.19 -10.79
C HIS A 191 5.56 4.09 -10.05
N ALA A 192 4.61 3.47 -10.75
CA ALA A 192 3.70 2.48 -10.22
C ALA A 192 4.06 1.05 -10.67
N SER A 193 3.41 0.06 -10.06
CA SER A 193 3.53 -1.36 -10.42
C SER A 193 4.98 -1.90 -10.38
N LEU A 194 5.83 -1.30 -9.55
CA LEU A 194 7.24 -1.67 -9.43
C LEU A 194 7.41 -2.91 -8.56
N LEU A 195 8.22 -3.83 -9.02
CA LEU A 195 8.81 -4.86 -8.17
C LEU A 195 9.96 -4.25 -7.33
N PRO A 196 10.37 -4.88 -6.23
CA PRO A 196 11.47 -4.37 -5.40
C PRO A 196 12.74 -4.05 -6.21
N GLU A 197 13.11 -4.91 -7.14
CA GLU A 197 14.24 -4.70 -8.07
C GLU A 197 14.05 -3.46 -8.95
N GLY A 198 12.83 -3.22 -9.43
CA GLY A 198 12.50 -2.06 -10.25
C GLY A 198 12.67 -0.73 -9.51
N LYS A 199 12.39 -0.69 -8.20
CA LYS A 199 12.64 0.51 -7.38
C LYS A 199 14.14 0.85 -7.36
N ILE A 200 15.02 -0.16 -7.25
CA ILE A 200 16.48 0.01 -7.27
C ILE A 200 16.94 0.54 -8.63
N ASP A 201 16.39 0.03 -9.72
CA ASP A 201 16.77 0.46 -11.06
C ASP A 201 16.35 1.91 -11.31
N PHE A 202 15.16 2.32 -10.87
CA PHE A 202 14.76 3.73 -10.92
C PHE A 202 15.67 4.61 -10.06
N LEU A 203 16.01 4.20 -8.84
CA LEU A 203 16.95 4.96 -8.01
C LEU A 203 18.30 5.14 -8.71
N ARG A 204 18.82 4.10 -9.36
CA ARG A 204 20.07 4.18 -10.12
C ARG A 204 19.97 5.14 -11.30
N SER A 205 18.89 5.09 -12.09
CA SER A 205 18.71 6.01 -13.22
C SER A 205 18.73 7.47 -12.77
N TYR A 206 18.03 7.81 -11.69
CA TYR A 206 18.06 9.17 -11.14
C TYR A 206 19.46 9.58 -10.62
N LEU A 207 20.23 8.64 -10.06
CA LEU A 207 21.61 8.90 -9.62
C LEU A 207 22.56 9.14 -10.80
N ASP A 208 22.40 8.37 -11.88
CA ASP A 208 23.23 8.45 -13.09
C ASP A 208 22.93 9.71 -13.91
N GLU A 209 21.67 10.14 -13.93
CA GLU A 209 21.20 11.32 -14.67
C GLU A 209 21.38 12.63 -13.89
N ALA A 210 21.69 12.58 -12.59
CA ALA A 210 21.82 13.76 -11.76
C ALA A 210 22.93 14.70 -12.27
N PRO A 211 22.66 16.02 -12.44
CA PRO A 211 23.66 16.98 -12.82
C PRO A 211 24.84 17.02 -11.85
N LYS A 212 26.03 17.34 -12.39
CA LYS A 212 27.24 17.40 -11.57
C LYS A 212 27.09 18.38 -10.41
N GLY A 213 27.25 17.87 -9.19
CA GLY A 213 27.13 18.66 -7.96
C GLY A 213 25.76 18.55 -7.27
N GLU A 214 24.74 18.07 -7.95
CA GLU A 214 23.44 17.76 -7.36
C GLU A 214 23.45 16.38 -6.72
N LYS A 215 22.57 16.18 -5.73
CA LYS A 215 22.41 14.92 -5.01
C LYS A 215 20.97 14.44 -5.12
N VAL A 216 20.83 13.13 -5.14
CA VAL A 216 19.55 12.41 -5.06
C VAL A 216 19.47 11.81 -3.67
N ALA A 217 18.31 11.90 -3.03
CA ALA A 217 18.02 11.23 -1.78
C ALA A 217 16.89 10.21 -2.00
N PHE A 218 16.96 9.10 -1.28
CA PHE A 218 15.85 8.14 -1.16
C PHE A 218 15.36 8.16 0.28
N VAL A 219 14.04 8.18 0.44
CA VAL A 219 13.35 8.16 1.75
C VAL A 219 12.44 6.95 1.79
N GLY A 220 12.67 6.08 2.74
CA GLY A 220 11.90 4.87 2.97
C GLY A 220 11.83 4.53 4.46
N ASP A 221 11.00 3.55 4.83
CA ASP A 221 10.86 3.09 6.22
C ASP A 221 11.95 2.09 6.65
N GLY A 222 12.75 1.62 5.70
CA GLY A 222 13.90 0.73 5.91
C GLY A 222 13.55 -0.74 6.17
N ILE A 223 12.27 -1.11 6.16
CA ILE A 223 11.84 -2.48 6.44
C ILE A 223 11.83 -3.34 5.17
N ASN A 224 11.49 -2.74 4.02
CA ASN A 224 11.34 -3.43 2.74
C ASN A 224 12.20 -2.82 1.60
N ASP A 225 13.16 -1.95 1.92
CA ASP A 225 13.94 -1.16 0.95
C ASP A 225 15.35 -1.73 0.71
N ALA A 226 15.63 -2.95 1.20
CA ALA A 226 16.95 -3.60 1.10
C ALA A 226 16.98 -4.73 0.07
#